data_66dbb5700776857d6f41e9a69b82684d
#
_entry.id   66dbb5700776857d6f41e9a69b82684d
#
_cell.length_a   1.000
_cell.length_b   1.000
_cell.length_c   1.000
_cell.angle_alpha   90.00
_cell.angle_beta   90.00
_cell.angle_gamma   90.00
#
_symmetry.space_group_name_H-M   'P 1'
#
loop_
_entity.id
_entity.type
_entity.pdbx_description
1 polymer ?
#
loop_
_entity_poly.entity_id
_entity_poly.type
_entity_poly.pdbx_seq_one_letter_code
_entity_poly.pdbx_strand_id
1 'polypeptide(L)'
;MSYTKLFGFVIATATLLLAACGGNQANTDGPVDVKVALGEFTIKSSVTEFKPGVQYHFIVTNEGQVAHEFMIIPVTMGGMGMAGMSMEEKDALALMMISEEELPPGATVEMDYIFTSVPEGSIEFVCALPGHFEAGMYSPIAVK
;
A
#
# COMPACT_ATOMS: atom_id res chain seq x y z
N MET A 1 55.48 20.15 65.70
CA MET A 1 55.34 18.83 65.11
C MET A 1 54.04 18.85 64.36
N SER A 2 54.14 18.96 63.03
CA SER A 2 52.95 19.16 62.15
C SER A 2 52.72 17.88 61.30
N TYR A 3 51.58 17.27 61.45
CA TYR A 3 51.22 16.07 60.66
C TYR A 3 50.35 16.49 59.48
N THR A 4 50.95 16.41 58.29
CA THR A 4 50.29 16.66 57.02
C THR A 4 49.55 15.36 56.62
N LYS A 5 48.23 15.37 56.58
CA LYS A 5 47.41 14.25 56.09
C LYS A 5 47.28 14.39 54.57
N LEU A 6 47.86 13.44 53.81
CA LEU A 6 47.60 13.27 52.39
C LEU A 6 46.20 12.67 52.22
N PHE A 7 45.33 13.42 51.56
CA PHE A 7 44.04 12.90 51.04
C PHE A 7 44.25 12.37 49.63
N GLY A 8 44.17 11.06 49.48
CA GLY A 8 44.19 10.41 48.20
C GLY A 8 42.86 10.58 47.48
N PHE A 9 42.85 11.20 46.32
CA PHE A 9 41.70 11.39 45.48
C PHE A 9 41.61 10.18 44.51
N VAL A 10 40.64 9.26 44.77
CA VAL A 10 40.34 8.16 43.87
C VAL A 10 39.37 8.67 42.81
N ILE A 11 39.85 8.83 41.58
CA ILE A 11 39.04 9.15 40.40
C ILE A 11 38.46 7.82 39.87
N ALA A 12 37.20 7.60 40.12
CA ALA A 12 36.46 6.51 39.52
C ALA A 12 35.98 6.94 38.11
N THR A 13 36.66 6.44 37.09
CA THR A 13 36.24 6.60 35.69
C THR A 13 35.05 5.65 35.41
N ALA A 14 33.85 6.20 35.38
CA ALA A 14 32.65 5.47 34.91
C ALA A 14 32.65 5.43 33.38
N THR A 15 32.98 4.29 32.81
CA THR A 15 32.81 4.02 31.37
C THR A 15 31.33 3.80 31.07
N LEU A 16 30.67 4.77 30.42
CA LEU A 16 29.34 4.64 29.88
C LEU A 16 29.42 3.78 28.59
N LEU A 17 28.94 2.53 28.68
CA LEU A 17 28.68 1.70 27.52
C LEU A 17 27.38 2.18 26.87
N LEU A 18 27.47 2.94 25.77
CA LEU A 18 26.33 3.20 24.89
C LEU A 18 26.02 1.90 24.13
N ALA A 19 25.01 1.18 24.58
CA ALA A 19 24.39 0.15 23.80
C ALA A 19 23.64 0.84 22.65
N ALA A 20 24.23 0.84 21.45
CA ALA A 20 23.54 1.19 20.23
C ALA A 20 22.55 0.06 19.91
N CYS A 21 21.34 0.15 20.44
CA CYS A 21 20.21 -0.60 19.91
C CYS A 21 19.94 -0.10 18.49
N GLY A 22 20.41 -0.86 17.50
CA GLY A 22 19.96 -0.74 16.11
C GLY A 22 18.47 -1.08 16.08
N GLY A 23 17.61 -0.12 16.45
CA GLY A 23 16.19 -0.22 16.26
C GLY A 23 15.89 -0.14 14.77
N ASN A 24 15.29 -1.19 14.24
CA ASN A 24 14.55 -1.11 12.99
C ASN A 24 13.55 0.03 13.18
N GLN A 25 13.76 1.17 12.52
CA GLN A 25 12.78 2.26 12.53
C GLN A 25 11.55 1.74 11.76
N ALA A 26 10.59 1.19 12.49
CA ALA A 26 9.22 1.13 11.99
C ALA A 26 8.84 2.58 11.68
N ASN A 27 8.37 2.83 10.47
CA ASN A 27 7.84 4.13 10.07
C ASN A 27 6.82 4.56 11.11
N THR A 28 7.11 5.64 11.85
CA THR A 28 6.22 6.23 12.86
C THR A 28 5.17 7.15 12.23
N ASP A 29 5.21 7.31 10.91
CA ASP A 29 4.15 7.96 10.15
C ASP A 29 3.01 6.94 9.96
N GLY A 30 1.77 7.37 10.23
CA GLY A 30 0.57 6.54 10.02
C GLY A 30 0.44 6.05 8.57
N PRO A 31 -0.64 5.31 8.25
CA PRO A 31 -0.87 4.84 6.88
C PRO A 31 -0.86 6.00 5.88
N VAL A 32 -0.38 5.73 4.67
CA VAL A 32 -0.41 6.70 3.57
C VAL A 32 -1.77 6.66 2.90
N ASP A 33 -2.52 7.76 2.92
CA ASP A 33 -3.81 7.86 2.26
C ASP A 33 -3.68 7.79 0.74
N VAL A 34 -4.45 6.89 0.12
CA VAL A 34 -4.57 6.71 -1.33
C VAL A 34 -6.02 6.95 -1.73
N LYS A 35 -6.30 8.13 -2.29
CA LYS A 35 -7.62 8.45 -2.81
C LYS A 35 -7.78 7.93 -4.22
N VAL A 36 -8.82 7.11 -4.43
CA VAL A 36 -9.16 6.53 -5.73
C VAL A 36 -10.57 6.97 -6.09
N ALA A 37 -10.73 7.56 -7.28
CA ALA A 37 -12.01 7.93 -7.85
C ALA A 37 -12.30 7.03 -9.07
N LEU A 38 -13.42 6.33 -9.02
CA LEU A 38 -13.95 5.50 -10.11
C LEU A 38 -15.05 6.29 -10.83
N GLY A 39 -14.90 6.48 -12.13
CA GLY A 39 -15.95 7.03 -13.00
C GLY A 39 -16.24 6.05 -14.12
N GLU A 40 -17.15 6.39 -15.04
CA GLU A 40 -17.42 5.52 -16.18
C GLU A 40 -16.12 5.27 -16.96
N PHE A 41 -15.66 4.00 -16.90
CA PHE A 41 -14.46 3.49 -17.58
C PHE A 41 -13.15 4.22 -17.22
N THR A 42 -13.10 4.87 -16.05
CA THR A 42 -11.88 5.57 -15.58
C THR A 42 -11.57 5.26 -14.14
N ILE A 43 -10.27 5.12 -13.84
CA ILE A 43 -9.73 5.01 -12.48
C ILE A 43 -8.70 6.11 -12.30
N LYS A 44 -8.90 7.00 -11.33
CA LYS A 44 -7.95 8.05 -10.96
C LYS A 44 -7.45 7.81 -9.56
N SER A 45 -6.15 7.81 -9.36
CA SER A 45 -5.54 7.64 -8.05
C SER A 45 -4.61 8.80 -7.70
N SER A 46 -4.60 9.19 -6.43
CA SER A 46 -3.66 10.18 -5.89
C SER A 46 -2.23 9.65 -5.77
N VAL A 47 -2.06 8.31 -5.75
CA VAL A 47 -0.77 7.62 -5.65
C VAL A 47 -0.73 6.53 -6.70
N THR A 48 0.36 6.47 -7.49
CA THR A 48 0.59 5.44 -8.52
C THR A 48 1.92 4.72 -8.34
N GLU A 49 2.73 5.14 -7.35
CA GLU A 49 3.98 4.47 -6.98
C GLU A 49 3.92 4.06 -5.51
N PHE A 50 4.15 2.80 -5.24
CA PHE A 50 4.04 2.17 -3.93
C PHE A 50 5.36 1.56 -3.50
N LYS A 51 5.55 1.41 -2.17
CA LYS A 51 6.74 0.77 -1.59
C LYS A 51 6.33 -0.46 -0.78
N PRO A 52 7.04 -1.58 -0.90
CA PRO A 52 6.82 -2.72 -0.03
C PRO A 52 7.00 -2.36 1.45
N GLY A 53 6.19 -2.96 2.30
CA GLY A 53 6.24 -2.77 3.75
C GLY A 53 5.62 -1.48 4.26
N VAL A 54 5.13 -0.59 3.38
CA VAL A 54 4.39 0.62 3.76
C VAL A 54 2.90 0.28 3.84
N GLN A 55 2.24 0.74 4.90
CA GLN A 55 0.78 0.63 5.03
C GLN A 55 0.12 1.76 4.24
N TYR A 56 -0.78 1.40 3.35
CA TYR A 56 -1.60 2.32 2.58
C TYR A 56 -3.06 2.20 3.01
N HIS A 57 -3.71 3.35 3.17
CA HIS A 57 -5.13 3.46 3.47
C HIS A 57 -5.86 3.92 2.21
N PHE A 58 -6.51 2.99 1.53
CA PHE A 58 -7.25 3.25 0.30
C PHE A 58 -8.63 3.81 0.64
N ILE A 59 -8.97 4.94 0.04
CA ILE A 59 -10.27 5.61 0.11
C ILE A 59 -10.82 5.59 -1.31
N VAL A 60 -11.65 4.59 -1.62
CA VAL A 60 -12.17 4.33 -2.97
C VAL A 60 -13.58 4.86 -3.08
N THR A 61 -13.80 5.83 -3.96
CA THR A 61 -15.11 6.46 -4.18
C THR A 61 -15.61 6.17 -5.60
N ASN A 62 -16.82 5.68 -5.71
CA ASN A 62 -17.52 5.58 -6.98
C ASN A 62 -18.19 6.93 -7.30
N GLU A 63 -17.60 7.70 -8.20
CA GLU A 63 -18.13 8.97 -8.72
C GLU A 63 -18.99 8.78 -9.98
N GLY A 64 -19.15 7.53 -10.44
CA GLY A 64 -19.91 7.17 -11.64
C GLY A 64 -21.41 6.99 -11.38
N GLN A 65 -22.12 6.57 -12.45
CA GLN A 65 -23.57 6.37 -12.45
C GLN A 65 -23.95 4.88 -12.36
N VAL A 66 -22.98 3.98 -12.50
CA VAL A 66 -23.16 2.51 -12.38
C VAL A 66 -22.29 1.96 -11.26
N ALA A 67 -22.60 0.75 -10.81
CA ALA A 67 -21.75 0.06 -9.85
C ALA A 67 -20.39 -0.27 -10.49
N HIS A 68 -19.32 -0.21 -9.68
CA HIS A 68 -17.97 -0.57 -10.06
C HIS A 68 -17.41 -1.54 -9.05
N GLU A 69 -16.36 -2.27 -9.43
CA GLU A 69 -15.47 -2.94 -8.49
C GLU A 69 -14.08 -2.30 -8.56
N PHE A 70 -13.28 -2.49 -7.53
CA PHE A 70 -11.91 -2.02 -7.51
C PHE A 70 -10.99 -3.17 -7.10
N MET A 71 -10.03 -3.47 -7.97
CA MET A 71 -9.05 -4.52 -7.75
C MET A 71 -7.63 -4.02 -7.93
N ILE A 72 -6.68 -4.60 -7.19
CA ILE A 72 -5.25 -4.54 -7.47
C ILE A 72 -4.86 -5.90 -8.04
N ILE A 73 -4.45 -5.95 -9.29
CA ILE A 73 -4.13 -7.21 -9.99
C ILE A 73 -2.71 -7.17 -10.56
N PRO A 74 -1.90 -8.23 -10.37
CA PRO A 74 -0.66 -8.43 -11.13
C PRO A 74 -1.03 -8.89 -12.55
N VAL A 75 -0.59 -8.12 -13.55
CA VAL A 75 -0.86 -8.43 -14.96
C VAL A 75 0.40 -8.98 -15.59
N THR A 76 0.41 -10.28 -15.88
CA THR A 76 1.58 -10.95 -16.48
C THR A 76 1.77 -10.64 -17.95
N MET A 77 0.77 -10.07 -18.62
CA MET A 77 0.80 -9.74 -20.04
C MET A 77 -0.07 -8.49 -20.36
N GLY A 78 0.40 -7.30 -20.05
CA GLY A 78 -0.12 -6.00 -20.48
C GLY A 78 -1.58 -5.99 -20.97
N GLY A 79 -2.53 -5.89 -20.05
CA GLY A 79 -3.97 -5.68 -20.35
C GLY A 79 -4.69 -6.81 -21.10
N MET A 80 -4.06 -7.56 -21.95
CA MET A 80 -4.69 -8.66 -22.71
C MET A 80 -4.77 -9.97 -21.92
N GLY A 81 -4.05 -10.10 -20.81
CA GLY A 81 -4.02 -11.33 -20.00
C GLY A 81 -5.34 -11.65 -19.31
N MET A 82 -6.24 -10.68 -19.13
CA MET A 82 -7.55 -10.90 -18.49
C MET A 82 -8.69 -11.15 -19.51
N ALA A 83 -8.43 -10.94 -20.80
CA ALA A 83 -9.42 -11.20 -21.83
C ALA A 83 -9.71 -12.71 -21.92
N GLY A 84 -10.98 -13.08 -21.70
CA GLY A 84 -11.41 -14.47 -21.73
C GLY A 84 -11.34 -15.22 -20.40
N MET A 85 -10.84 -14.59 -19.32
CA MET A 85 -10.95 -15.11 -17.97
C MET A 85 -12.38 -14.97 -17.44
N SER A 86 -12.84 -15.97 -16.67
CA SER A 86 -14.07 -15.84 -15.87
C SER A 86 -13.87 -14.84 -14.73
N MET A 87 -14.95 -14.35 -14.13
CA MET A 87 -14.88 -13.47 -12.95
C MET A 87 -14.12 -14.17 -11.81
N GLU A 88 -14.43 -15.43 -11.52
CA GLU A 88 -13.77 -16.23 -10.48
C GLU A 88 -12.25 -16.32 -10.67
N GLU A 89 -11.77 -16.46 -11.92
CA GLU A 89 -10.35 -16.46 -12.23
C GLU A 89 -9.70 -15.08 -12.01
N LYS A 90 -10.41 -14.00 -12.33
CA LYS A 90 -9.94 -12.63 -12.08
C LYS A 90 -9.87 -12.33 -10.58
N ASP A 91 -10.92 -12.71 -9.83
CA ASP A 91 -10.98 -12.55 -8.37
C ASP A 91 -9.83 -13.29 -7.68
N ALA A 92 -9.51 -14.50 -8.14
CA ALA A 92 -8.41 -15.30 -7.62
C ALA A 92 -7.01 -14.68 -7.85
N LEU A 93 -6.88 -13.76 -8.82
CA LEU A 93 -5.64 -13.02 -9.07
C LEU A 93 -5.52 -11.75 -8.26
N ALA A 94 -6.63 -11.24 -7.70
CA ALA A 94 -6.65 -9.97 -7.00
C ALA A 94 -5.80 -10.01 -5.73
N LEU A 95 -4.87 -9.07 -5.61
CA LEU A 95 -4.11 -8.83 -4.38
C LEU A 95 -4.98 -8.11 -3.33
N MET A 96 -5.92 -7.29 -3.78
CA MET A 96 -6.95 -6.60 -3.01
C MET A 96 -8.17 -6.41 -3.90
N MET A 97 -9.37 -6.51 -3.32
CA MET A 97 -10.62 -6.33 -4.03
C MET A 97 -11.67 -5.65 -3.15
N ILE A 98 -12.44 -4.75 -3.74
CA ILE A 98 -13.70 -4.20 -3.23
C ILE A 98 -14.75 -4.52 -4.29
N SER A 99 -15.78 -5.26 -3.90
CA SER A 99 -16.81 -5.79 -4.82
C SER A 99 -17.74 -4.70 -5.36
N GLU A 100 -18.46 -5.01 -6.45
CA GLU A 100 -19.48 -4.12 -7.01
C GLU A 100 -20.63 -3.83 -6.05
N GLU A 101 -20.93 -4.79 -5.16
CA GLU A 101 -22.00 -4.65 -4.15
C GLU A 101 -21.62 -3.61 -3.09
N GLU A 102 -20.33 -3.41 -2.84
CA GLU A 102 -19.81 -2.41 -1.90
C GLU A 102 -19.62 -1.04 -2.55
N LEU A 103 -19.54 -0.98 -3.89
CA LEU A 103 -19.30 0.25 -4.65
C LEU A 103 -20.45 0.61 -5.61
N PRO A 104 -21.72 0.72 -5.13
CA PRO A 104 -22.79 1.34 -5.91
C PRO A 104 -22.47 2.83 -6.18
N PRO A 105 -23.20 3.50 -7.11
CA PRO A 105 -23.01 4.92 -7.37
C PRO A 105 -23.01 5.79 -6.11
N GLY A 106 -21.97 6.61 -5.94
CA GLY A 106 -21.78 7.52 -4.80
C GLY A 106 -21.22 6.86 -3.53
N ALA A 107 -20.98 5.55 -3.52
CA ALA A 107 -20.39 4.88 -2.37
C ALA A 107 -18.90 5.22 -2.21
N THR A 108 -18.45 5.21 -0.97
CA THR A 108 -17.02 5.27 -0.61
C THR A 108 -16.72 4.10 0.33
N VAL A 109 -15.67 3.35 0.03
CA VAL A 109 -15.15 2.24 0.83
C VAL A 109 -13.71 2.52 1.20
N GLU A 110 -13.36 2.23 2.45
CA GLU A 110 -12.01 2.39 2.98
C GLU A 110 -11.41 1.02 3.26
N MET A 111 -10.15 0.80 2.86
CA MET A 111 -9.45 -0.46 3.06
C MET A 111 -7.95 -0.25 3.22
N ASP A 112 -7.37 -0.91 4.21
CA ASP A 112 -5.91 -0.90 4.41
C ASP A 112 -5.25 -2.02 3.60
N TYR A 113 -4.09 -1.72 3.00
CA TYR A 113 -3.31 -2.70 2.28
C TYR A 113 -1.80 -2.46 2.42
N ILE A 114 -1.02 -3.54 2.46
CA ILE A 114 0.45 -3.52 2.48
C ILE A 114 0.96 -4.42 1.36
N PHE A 115 1.72 -3.86 0.43
CA PHE A 115 2.50 -4.66 -0.50
C PHE A 115 3.65 -5.32 0.27
N THR A 116 3.63 -6.63 0.46
CA THR A 116 4.65 -7.35 1.23
C THR A 116 5.97 -7.53 0.46
N SER A 117 5.92 -7.46 -0.86
CA SER A 117 7.06 -7.56 -1.78
C SER A 117 6.75 -6.79 -3.06
N VAL A 118 7.76 -6.64 -3.92
CA VAL A 118 7.53 -6.21 -5.30
C VAL A 118 6.93 -7.39 -6.06
N PRO A 119 5.68 -7.29 -6.57
CA PRO A 119 5.07 -8.36 -7.35
C PRO A 119 5.79 -8.57 -8.67
N GLU A 120 5.74 -9.78 -9.20
CA GLU A 120 6.26 -10.06 -10.54
C GLU A 120 5.30 -9.51 -11.61
N GLY A 121 5.85 -8.89 -12.66
CA GLY A 121 5.09 -8.31 -13.76
C GLY A 121 4.61 -6.89 -13.50
N SER A 122 3.70 -6.41 -14.35
CA SER A 122 3.01 -5.14 -14.16
C SER A 122 1.84 -5.31 -13.19
N ILE A 123 1.53 -4.24 -12.46
CA ILE A 123 0.39 -4.20 -11.56
C ILE A 123 -0.54 -3.10 -12.02
N GLU A 124 -1.83 -3.35 -11.91
CA GLU A 124 -2.86 -2.40 -12.31
C GLU A 124 -3.97 -2.31 -11.27
N PHE A 125 -4.54 -1.13 -11.15
CA PHE A 125 -5.89 -0.96 -10.65
C PHE A 125 -6.84 -1.25 -11.78
N VAL A 126 -7.84 -2.08 -11.53
CA VAL A 126 -8.82 -2.48 -12.55
C VAL A 126 -10.24 -2.52 -11.99
N CYS A 127 -11.20 -2.32 -12.88
CA CYS A 127 -12.58 -2.79 -12.72
C CYS A 127 -12.79 -3.91 -13.74
N ALA A 128 -12.92 -5.15 -13.27
CA ALA A 128 -12.99 -6.32 -14.14
C ALA A 128 -14.42 -6.73 -14.49
N LEU A 129 -15.42 -5.91 -14.16
CA LEU A 129 -16.81 -6.12 -14.57
C LEU A 129 -16.91 -6.24 -16.09
N PRO A 130 -17.83 -7.06 -16.61
CA PRO A 130 -17.98 -7.27 -18.04
C PRO A 130 -18.13 -5.96 -18.83
N GLY A 131 -17.24 -5.74 -19.78
CA GLY A 131 -17.21 -4.55 -20.63
C GLY A 131 -16.46 -3.36 -20.04
N HIS A 132 -16.21 -3.28 -18.73
CA HIS A 132 -15.51 -2.16 -18.11
C HIS A 132 -14.01 -2.18 -18.40
N PHE A 133 -13.40 -3.33 -18.18
CA PHE A 133 -11.97 -3.52 -18.51
C PHE A 133 -11.70 -3.31 -19.98
N GLU A 134 -12.52 -3.89 -20.86
CA GLU A 134 -12.41 -3.77 -22.32
C GLU A 134 -12.61 -2.33 -22.80
N ALA A 135 -13.39 -1.53 -22.05
CA ALA A 135 -13.57 -0.10 -22.31
C ALA A 135 -12.42 0.77 -21.79
N GLY A 136 -11.39 0.16 -21.15
CA GLY A 136 -10.20 0.84 -20.67
C GLY A 136 -10.24 1.22 -19.18
N MET A 137 -11.11 0.61 -18.37
CA MET A 137 -11.19 0.88 -16.93
C MET A 137 -10.08 0.18 -16.16
N TYR A 138 -8.85 0.60 -16.41
CA TYR A 138 -7.65 0.19 -15.69
C TYR A 138 -6.64 1.34 -15.59
N SER A 139 -5.73 1.25 -14.63
CA SER A 139 -4.68 2.24 -14.41
C SER A 139 -3.40 1.53 -13.93
N PRO A 140 -2.30 1.59 -14.71
CA PRO A 140 -1.03 1.01 -14.31
C PRO A 140 -0.48 1.68 -13.05
N ILE A 141 0.10 0.85 -12.17
CA ILE A 141 0.82 1.30 -10.97
C ILE A 141 2.18 0.63 -10.88
N ALA A 142 3.08 1.20 -10.06
CA ALA A 142 4.39 0.64 -9.79
C ALA A 142 4.55 0.33 -8.31
N VAL A 143 5.12 -0.83 -8.00
CA VAL A 143 5.62 -1.17 -6.65
C VAL A 143 7.13 -1.31 -6.72
N LYS A 144 7.90 -0.48 -6.00
CA LYS A 144 9.38 -0.42 -6.09
C LYS A 144 10.05 0.07 -4.80
#